data_0ed9b79e444d75b1a2193f53b23471a2
#
_entry.id   0ed9b79e444d75b1a2193f53b23471a2
#
_cell.length_a   1.000
_cell.length_b   1.000
_cell.length_c   1.000
_cell.angle_alpha   90.00
_cell.angle_beta   90.00
_cell.angle_gamma   90.00
#
_symmetry.space_group_name_H-M   'P 1'
#
loop_
_entity.id
_entity.type
_entity.pdbx_description
1 polymer ?
#
loop_
_entity_poly.entity_id
_entity_poly.type
_entity_poly.pdbx_seq_one_letter_code
_entity_poly.pdbx_strand_id
1 'polypeptide(L)'
;MTEKIRFTKMHGCGNDYIYINMMEEKVADPQAAAIALSDRHKGIGSDGLVLIGASTVPEADYSMHIYNADGSEAMMCGNASRCIGKYLYERGLTDKTEIRLLTLSGVKTLQLHVTGGIVESVTVDMLEPVFENQTQFVAGRSQGHGTFVSMLITTPLSLTLLKALT
;
A
#
# COMPACT_ATOMS: atom_id res chain seq x y z
N MET A 1 24.77 5.08 19.01
CA MET A 1 23.42 4.84 19.55
C MET A 1 22.59 4.20 18.45
N THR A 2 22.06 3.01 18.70
CA THR A 2 21.18 2.34 17.73
C THR A 2 19.85 3.10 17.71
N GLU A 3 19.56 3.78 16.63
CA GLU A 3 18.29 4.50 16.44
C GLU A 3 17.17 3.46 16.35
N LYS A 4 16.17 3.55 17.21
CA LYS A 4 15.02 2.65 17.21
C LYS A 4 13.94 3.29 16.38
N ILE A 5 13.42 2.57 15.38
CA ILE A 5 12.30 2.98 14.54
C ILE A 5 11.06 2.18 14.95
N ARG A 6 9.95 2.87 15.19
CA ARG A 6 8.66 2.23 15.45
C ARG A 6 8.01 1.84 14.12
N PHE A 7 7.46 0.66 14.07
CA PHE A 7 6.75 0.17 12.90
C PHE A 7 5.49 -0.60 13.32
N THR A 8 4.60 -0.80 12.39
CA THR A 8 3.46 -1.71 12.52
C THR A 8 3.51 -2.71 11.38
N LYS A 9 3.32 -4.00 11.67
CA LYS A 9 3.20 -5.02 10.64
C LYS A 9 1.73 -5.35 10.40
N MET A 10 1.29 -5.24 9.16
CA MET A 10 -0.09 -5.51 8.76
C MET A 10 -0.11 -6.28 7.44
N HIS A 11 -1.22 -6.95 7.16
CA HIS A 11 -1.43 -7.60 5.88
C HIS A 11 -2.85 -7.34 5.34
N GLY A 12 -2.97 -7.26 4.02
CA GLY A 12 -4.23 -7.30 3.29
C GLY A 12 -4.25 -8.54 2.40
N CYS A 13 -5.13 -9.50 2.69
CA CYS A 13 -5.26 -10.74 1.92
C CYS A 13 -3.97 -11.57 1.82
N GLY A 14 -3.17 -11.60 2.90
CA GLY A 14 -1.90 -12.33 2.94
C GLY A 14 -0.69 -11.55 2.42
N ASN A 15 -0.89 -10.45 1.71
CA ASN A 15 0.17 -9.56 1.28
C ASN A 15 0.60 -8.65 2.45
N ASP A 16 1.74 -8.95 3.06
CA ASP A 16 2.19 -8.38 4.33
C ASP A 16 3.30 -7.33 4.15
N TYR A 17 3.13 -6.19 4.82
CA TYR A 17 4.08 -5.08 4.78
C TYR A 17 4.45 -4.59 6.17
N ILE A 18 5.62 -3.96 6.25
CA ILE A 18 6.06 -3.16 7.39
C ILE A 18 5.63 -1.72 7.11
N TYR A 19 4.87 -1.13 8.04
CA TYR A 19 4.37 0.25 7.93
C TYR A 19 5.11 1.15 8.89
N ILE A 20 5.66 2.26 8.39
CA ILE A 20 6.34 3.29 9.17
C ILE A 20 5.62 4.62 8.97
N ASN A 21 5.27 5.26 10.07
CA ASN A 21 4.67 6.58 10.08
C ASN A 21 5.76 7.66 9.99
N MET A 22 5.95 8.23 8.81
CA MET A 22 6.96 9.25 8.54
C MET A 22 6.64 10.62 9.16
N MET A 23 5.45 10.80 9.72
CA MET A 23 5.11 11.99 10.50
C MET A 23 5.76 11.96 11.90
N GLU A 24 6.17 10.78 12.36
CA GLU A 24 6.81 10.55 13.67
C GLU A 24 8.23 10.00 13.55
N GLU A 25 8.52 9.25 12.51
CA GLU A 25 9.78 8.53 12.29
C GLU A 25 10.51 9.07 11.05
N LYS A 26 11.81 8.77 10.95
CA LYS A 26 12.61 9.10 9.76
C LYS A 26 13.30 7.85 9.24
N VAL A 27 13.21 7.64 7.94
CA VAL A 27 13.93 6.58 7.23
C VAL A 27 14.86 7.26 6.22
N ALA A 28 16.16 7.20 6.46
CA ALA A 28 17.15 7.90 5.65
C ALA A 28 17.27 7.31 4.24
N ASP A 29 17.21 5.98 4.14
CA ASP A 29 17.27 5.23 2.88
C ASP A 29 16.15 4.18 2.86
N PRO A 30 14.99 4.52 2.26
CA PRO A 30 13.84 3.61 2.20
C PRO A 30 14.11 2.32 1.42
N GLN A 31 14.91 2.38 0.36
CA GLN A 31 15.22 1.21 -0.47
C GLN A 31 16.07 0.19 0.31
N ALA A 32 17.17 0.67 0.92
CA ALA A 32 18.00 -0.18 1.76
C ALA A 32 17.23 -0.71 2.98
N ALA A 33 16.38 0.12 3.59
CA ALA A 33 15.52 -0.31 4.69
C ALA A 33 14.54 -1.40 4.26
N ALA A 34 13.90 -1.27 3.08
CA ALA A 34 13.00 -2.28 2.54
C ALA A 34 13.70 -3.62 2.37
N ILE A 35 14.89 -3.63 1.75
CA ILE A 35 15.67 -4.86 1.56
C ILE A 35 16.02 -5.51 2.91
N ALA A 36 16.56 -4.72 3.85
CA ALA A 36 17.03 -5.24 5.13
C ALA A 36 15.88 -5.73 6.03
N LEU A 37 14.79 -4.97 6.11
CA LEU A 37 13.67 -5.28 7.00
C LEU A 37 12.77 -6.39 6.43
N SER A 38 12.66 -6.50 5.11
CA SER A 38 11.79 -7.49 4.46
C SER A 38 12.38 -8.90 4.42
N ASP A 39 13.68 -9.06 4.65
CA ASP A 39 14.29 -10.39 4.72
C ASP A 39 13.61 -11.24 5.82
N ARG A 40 13.02 -12.38 5.43
CA ARG A 40 12.26 -13.23 6.34
C ARG A 40 13.12 -14.05 7.29
N HIS A 41 14.44 -14.08 7.07
CA HIS A 41 15.39 -14.84 7.89
C HIS A 41 16.26 -13.96 8.80
N LYS A 42 16.56 -12.73 8.37
CA LYS A 42 17.48 -11.82 9.06
C LYS A 42 16.82 -10.51 9.47
N GLY A 43 15.70 -10.15 8.86
CA GLY A 43 14.92 -8.97 9.14
C GLY A 43 13.64 -9.29 9.91
N ILE A 44 12.64 -8.42 9.78
CA ILE A 44 11.28 -8.60 10.30
C ILE A 44 10.52 -9.60 9.42
N GLY A 45 10.83 -9.61 8.13
CA GLY A 45 10.18 -10.43 7.10
C GLY A 45 8.87 -9.81 6.62
N SER A 46 8.76 -9.52 5.33
CA SER A 46 7.56 -8.97 4.69
C SER A 46 7.68 -9.02 3.18
N ASP A 47 6.59 -8.65 2.48
CA ASP A 47 6.62 -8.43 1.03
C ASP A 47 7.23 -7.05 0.68
N GLY A 48 7.41 -6.18 1.68
CA GLY A 48 8.01 -4.87 1.49
C GLY A 48 7.77 -3.89 2.63
N LEU A 49 8.09 -2.63 2.37
CA LEU A 49 8.00 -1.50 3.28
C LEU A 49 7.02 -0.46 2.75
N VAL A 50 6.15 0.04 3.61
CA VAL A 50 5.21 1.12 3.33
C VAL A 50 5.50 2.29 4.24
N LEU A 51 5.72 3.45 3.66
CA LEU A 51 5.90 4.72 4.35
C LEU A 51 4.62 5.54 4.26
N ILE A 52 4.06 5.92 5.40
CA ILE A 52 2.87 6.75 5.52
C ILE A 52 3.32 8.16 5.88
N GLY A 53 2.99 9.15 5.07
CA GLY A 53 3.37 10.54 5.30
C GLY A 53 2.19 11.51 5.23
N ALA A 54 2.45 12.76 5.58
CA ALA A 54 1.55 13.85 5.26
C ALA A 54 1.52 14.06 3.73
N SER A 55 0.38 14.48 3.20
CA SER A 55 0.31 14.81 1.78
C SER A 55 1.13 16.06 1.45
N THR A 56 1.73 16.07 0.27
CA THR A 56 2.42 17.25 -0.30
C THR A 56 1.53 18.09 -1.22
N VAL A 57 0.29 17.62 -1.45
CA VAL A 57 -0.70 18.31 -2.32
C VAL A 57 -2.01 18.51 -1.56
N PRO A 58 -2.74 19.61 -1.84
CA PRO A 58 -3.99 19.93 -1.12
C PRO A 58 -5.15 18.96 -1.43
N GLU A 59 -5.06 18.23 -2.55
CA GLU A 59 -6.09 17.28 -3.00
C GLU A 59 -6.06 15.96 -2.21
N ALA A 60 -5.01 15.71 -1.41
CA ALA A 60 -4.87 14.50 -0.62
C ALA A 60 -4.61 14.80 0.86
N ASP A 61 -5.07 13.91 1.72
CA ASP A 61 -4.92 14.03 3.17
C ASP A 61 -3.57 13.45 3.64
N TYR A 62 -3.17 12.32 3.05
CA TYR A 62 -1.94 11.59 3.37
C TYR A 62 -1.25 11.13 2.11
N SER A 63 -0.01 10.65 2.25
CA SER A 63 0.78 10.06 1.17
C SER A 63 1.24 8.65 1.51
N MET A 64 1.45 7.85 0.47
CA MET A 64 2.01 6.50 0.55
C MET A 64 3.19 6.38 -0.41
N HIS A 65 4.32 5.90 0.12
CA HIS A 65 5.40 5.33 -0.67
C HIS A 65 5.54 3.86 -0.32
N ILE A 66 5.72 3.01 -1.31
CA ILE A 66 5.78 1.58 -1.14
C ILE A 66 7.01 1.01 -1.84
N TYR A 67 7.79 0.23 -1.11
CA TYR A 67 9.01 -0.42 -1.59
C TYR A 67 8.85 -1.93 -1.45
N ASN A 68 9.10 -2.65 -2.53
CA ASN A 68 9.12 -4.11 -2.53
C ASN A 68 10.31 -4.63 -1.71
N ALA A 69 10.32 -5.93 -1.40
CA ALA A 69 11.41 -6.57 -0.66
C ALA A 69 12.78 -6.50 -1.37
N ASP A 70 12.81 -6.23 -2.67
CA ASP A 70 14.02 -6.00 -3.46
C ASP A 70 14.48 -4.53 -3.49
N GLY A 71 13.74 -3.64 -2.80
CA GLY A 71 14.01 -2.20 -2.74
C GLY A 71 13.42 -1.39 -3.90
N SER A 72 12.79 -2.02 -4.89
CA SER A 72 12.12 -1.30 -5.98
C SER A 72 10.88 -0.57 -5.47
N GLU A 73 10.65 0.66 -5.92
CA GLU A 73 9.46 1.42 -5.57
C GLU A 73 8.29 1.03 -6.47
N ALA A 74 7.13 0.75 -5.86
CA ALA A 74 5.91 0.40 -6.57
C ALA A 74 4.96 1.60 -6.67
N MET A 75 4.22 1.68 -7.79
CA MET A 75 3.31 2.78 -8.08
C MET A 75 2.18 2.91 -7.06
N MET A 76 1.60 1.79 -6.65
CA MET A 76 0.59 1.70 -5.59
C MET A 76 0.27 0.23 -5.28
N CYS A 77 -0.41 0.00 -4.14
CA CYS A 77 -0.93 -1.31 -3.75
C CYS A 77 -2.27 -1.15 -3.03
N GLY A 78 -3.33 -1.71 -3.60
CA GLY A 78 -4.67 -1.65 -3.00
C GLY A 78 -4.74 -2.33 -1.62
N ASN A 79 -3.99 -3.42 -1.40
CA ASN A 79 -3.90 -4.08 -0.10
C ASN A 79 -3.27 -3.15 0.95
N ALA A 80 -2.15 -2.52 0.61
CA ALA A 80 -1.47 -1.57 1.48
C ALA A 80 -2.35 -0.34 1.77
N SER A 81 -3.06 0.18 0.77
CA SER A 81 -3.96 1.33 0.95
C SER A 81 -5.06 1.04 1.96
N ARG A 82 -5.66 -0.16 1.95
CA ARG A 82 -6.66 -0.55 2.95
C ARG A 82 -6.07 -0.60 4.37
N CYS A 83 -4.86 -1.16 4.49
CA CYS A 83 -4.13 -1.16 5.76
C CYS A 83 -3.87 0.27 6.27
N ILE A 84 -3.48 1.18 5.39
CA ILE A 84 -3.25 2.60 5.73
C ILE A 84 -4.54 3.23 6.25
N GLY A 85 -5.67 3.06 5.56
CA GLY A 85 -6.95 3.59 6.01
C GLY A 85 -7.31 3.14 7.43
N LYS A 86 -7.20 1.83 7.70
CA LYS A 86 -7.41 1.28 9.05
C LYS A 86 -6.41 1.84 10.06
N TYR A 87 -5.12 1.89 9.71
CA TYR A 87 -4.06 2.40 10.58
C TYR A 87 -4.32 3.85 11.00
N LEU A 88 -4.61 4.72 10.04
CA LEU A 88 -4.82 6.14 10.29
C LEU A 88 -6.01 6.38 11.22
N TYR A 89 -7.12 5.70 10.98
CA TYR A 89 -8.34 5.86 11.78
C TYR A 89 -8.19 5.28 13.19
N GLU A 90 -7.76 4.03 13.32
CA GLU A 90 -7.66 3.35 14.62
C GLU A 90 -6.52 3.86 15.51
N ARG A 91 -5.52 4.54 14.93
CA ARG A 91 -4.48 5.26 15.69
C ARG A 91 -4.88 6.69 16.06
N GLY A 92 -6.07 7.13 15.68
CA GLY A 92 -6.55 8.48 15.98
C GLY A 92 -5.81 9.59 15.23
N LEU A 93 -5.16 9.24 14.10
CA LEU A 93 -4.50 10.22 13.24
C LEU A 93 -5.50 10.97 12.35
N THR A 94 -6.70 10.41 12.18
CA THR A 94 -7.85 11.04 11.53
C THR A 94 -9.15 10.50 12.10
N ASP A 95 -10.20 11.30 12.04
CA ASP A 95 -11.60 10.92 12.32
C ASP A 95 -12.43 10.75 11.03
N LYS A 96 -11.81 11.01 9.87
CA LYS A 96 -12.48 10.90 8.58
C LYS A 96 -12.71 9.43 8.22
N THR A 97 -13.91 9.15 7.70
CA THR A 97 -14.25 7.86 7.08
C THR A 97 -13.98 7.83 5.57
N GLU A 98 -13.70 8.99 4.98
CA GLU A 98 -13.20 9.13 3.62
C GLU A 98 -11.83 9.79 3.66
N ILE A 99 -10.82 9.11 3.13
CA ILE A 99 -9.42 9.55 3.12
C ILE A 99 -8.92 9.59 1.69
N ARG A 100 -8.31 10.70 1.31
CA ARG A 100 -7.63 10.86 0.01
C ARG A 100 -6.15 10.58 0.20
N LEU A 101 -5.67 9.51 -0.43
CA LEU A 101 -4.30 9.01 -0.32
C LEU A 101 -3.51 9.31 -1.59
N LEU A 102 -2.47 10.14 -1.50
CA LEU A 102 -1.53 10.39 -2.58
C LEU A 102 -0.63 9.16 -2.78
N THR A 103 -0.57 8.68 -4.00
CA THR A 103 0.31 7.57 -4.43
C THR A 103 1.07 7.98 -5.69
N LEU A 104 2.06 7.22 -6.13
CA LEU A 104 2.74 7.46 -7.42
C LEU A 104 1.80 7.29 -8.62
N SER A 105 0.67 6.58 -8.47
CA SER A 105 -0.38 6.46 -9.50
C SER A 105 -1.53 7.47 -9.32
N GLY A 106 -1.25 8.59 -8.63
CA GLY A 106 -2.23 9.65 -8.35
C GLY A 106 -2.98 9.46 -7.03
N VAL A 107 -3.92 10.36 -6.77
CA VAL A 107 -4.74 10.33 -5.56
C VAL A 107 -5.78 9.22 -5.64
N LYS A 108 -5.89 8.43 -4.57
CA LYS A 108 -6.88 7.37 -4.41
C LYS A 108 -7.82 7.69 -3.26
N THR A 109 -9.10 7.44 -3.43
CA THR A 109 -10.09 7.62 -2.37
C THR A 109 -10.26 6.30 -1.62
N LEU A 110 -10.12 6.38 -0.30
CA LEU A 110 -10.36 5.27 0.63
C LEU A 110 -11.67 5.55 1.37
N GLN A 111 -12.66 4.68 1.24
CA GLN A 111 -13.87 4.73 2.02
C GLN A 111 -13.80 3.69 3.14
N LEU A 112 -13.78 4.15 4.39
CA LEU A 112 -13.71 3.30 5.57
C LEU A 112 -15.11 2.91 6.03
N HIS A 113 -15.31 1.63 6.29
CA HIS A 113 -16.54 1.10 6.89
C HIS A 113 -16.28 0.83 8.36
N VAL A 114 -16.85 1.67 9.22
CA VAL A 114 -16.56 1.72 10.66
C VAL A 114 -17.77 1.30 11.47
N THR A 115 -17.56 0.38 12.41
CA THR A 115 -18.58 -0.04 13.39
C THR A 115 -17.96 0.01 14.78
N GLY A 116 -18.59 0.76 15.70
CA GLY A 116 -18.11 0.86 17.08
C GLY A 116 -16.69 1.40 17.23
N GLY A 117 -16.21 2.24 16.30
CA GLY A 117 -14.86 2.78 16.31
C GLY A 117 -13.79 1.86 15.70
N ILE A 118 -14.18 0.70 15.16
CA ILE A 118 -13.30 -0.28 14.52
C ILE A 118 -13.55 -0.25 13.01
N VAL A 119 -12.49 -0.20 12.22
CA VAL A 119 -12.57 -0.30 10.77
C VAL A 119 -12.70 -1.77 10.37
N GLU A 120 -13.89 -2.17 9.94
CA GLU A 120 -14.18 -3.54 9.50
C GLU A 120 -13.67 -3.82 8.10
N SER A 121 -13.82 -2.84 7.20
CA SER A 121 -13.34 -2.93 5.82
C SER A 121 -13.02 -1.56 5.25
N VAL A 122 -12.28 -1.53 4.15
CA VAL A 122 -11.95 -0.31 3.41
C VAL A 122 -12.15 -0.57 1.92
N THR A 123 -12.95 0.27 1.28
CA THR A 123 -13.09 0.32 -0.17
C THR A 123 -12.06 1.28 -0.72
N VAL A 124 -11.31 0.87 -1.75
CA VAL A 124 -10.34 1.72 -2.46
C VAL A 124 -10.87 1.96 -3.86
N ASP A 125 -11.04 3.23 -4.22
CA ASP A 125 -11.35 3.59 -5.60
C ASP A 125 -10.08 3.51 -6.44
N MET A 126 -10.02 2.50 -7.29
CA MET A 126 -8.86 2.25 -8.18
C MET A 126 -9.03 2.92 -9.55
N LEU A 127 -10.13 3.64 -9.77
CA LEU A 127 -10.51 4.23 -11.06
C LEU A 127 -10.83 3.18 -12.13
N GLU A 128 -11.21 3.62 -13.33
CA GLU A 128 -11.50 2.72 -14.43
C GLU A 128 -10.21 2.11 -15.01
N PRO A 129 -10.23 0.82 -15.40
CA PRO A 129 -9.09 0.21 -16.05
C PRO A 129 -8.85 0.84 -17.42
N VAL A 130 -7.62 1.26 -17.67
CA VAL A 130 -7.22 1.87 -18.94
C VAL A 130 -6.19 0.99 -19.61
N PHE A 131 -6.33 0.77 -20.91
CA PHE A 131 -5.27 0.16 -21.72
C PHE A 131 -4.19 1.21 -22.02
N GLU A 132 -3.10 1.20 -21.26
CA GLU A 132 -2.02 2.18 -21.40
C GLU A 132 -1.29 2.07 -22.76
N ASN A 133 -1.25 0.87 -23.35
CA ASN A 133 -0.49 0.69 -24.58
C ASN A 133 -1.04 -0.48 -25.42
N GLN A 134 -1.63 -0.18 -26.54
CA GLN A 134 -2.09 -1.20 -27.50
C GLN A 134 -0.94 -1.96 -28.16
N THR A 135 0.31 -1.48 -28.05
CA THR A 135 1.50 -2.11 -28.60
C THR A 135 2.26 -3.02 -27.63
N GLN A 136 1.82 -3.15 -26.38
CA GLN A 136 2.40 -4.10 -25.42
C GLN A 136 2.14 -5.56 -25.82
N PHE A 137 1.15 -5.80 -26.64
CA PHE A 137 0.88 -7.12 -27.20
C PHE A 137 1.63 -7.30 -28.52
N VAL A 138 2.72 -8.07 -28.50
CA VAL A 138 3.42 -8.50 -29.71
C VAL A 138 2.95 -9.92 -30.04
N ALA A 139 2.03 -10.04 -31.00
CA ALA A 139 1.59 -11.33 -31.50
C ALA A 139 2.78 -12.16 -32.02
N GLY A 140 2.91 -13.39 -31.56
CA GLY A 140 3.89 -14.36 -32.08
C GLY A 140 5.18 -14.54 -31.30
N ARG A 141 5.38 -13.89 -30.15
CA ARG A 141 6.56 -14.10 -29.27
C ARG A 141 6.35 -15.10 -28.13
N SER A 142 5.15 -15.57 -27.86
CA SER A 142 4.90 -16.64 -26.87
C SER A 142 4.52 -17.93 -27.57
N GLN A 143 5.28 -18.99 -27.35
CA GLN A 143 4.88 -20.36 -27.72
C GLN A 143 3.87 -20.97 -26.72
N GLY A 144 3.26 -20.17 -25.85
CA GLY A 144 2.26 -20.55 -24.87
C GLY A 144 0.88 -20.03 -25.25
N HIS A 145 -0.16 -20.84 -25.08
CA HIS A 145 -1.56 -20.46 -25.22
C HIS A 145 -1.99 -19.60 -24.01
N GLY A 146 -1.53 -18.35 -23.95
CA GLY A 146 -1.90 -17.40 -22.89
C GLY A 146 -1.83 -15.98 -23.43
N THR A 147 -2.95 -15.28 -23.38
CA THR A 147 -2.98 -13.83 -23.60
C THR A 147 -2.56 -13.17 -22.30
N PHE A 148 -1.34 -12.65 -22.23
CA PHE A 148 -0.95 -11.76 -21.15
C PHE A 148 -1.55 -10.39 -21.44
N VAL A 149 -2.66 -10.10 -20.80
CA VAL A 149 -3.16 -8.74 -20.67
C VAL A 149 -2.54 -8.21 -19.40
N SER A 150 -1.57 -7.30 -19.49
CA SER A 150 -1.19 -6.46 -18.38
C SER A 150 -2.36 -5.51 -18.12
N MET A 151 -3.35 -6.03 -17.42
CA MET A 151 -4.50 -5.27 -17.00
C MET A 151 -4.21 -4.84 -15.57
N LEU A 152 -4.05 -3.55 -15.36
CA LEU A 152 -4.24 -2.97 -14.03
C LEU A 152 -5.72 -3.19 -13.69
N ILE A 153 -6.05 -4.36 -13.15
CA ILE A 153 -7.44 -4.69 -12.77
C ILE A 153 -7.76 -3.88 -11.54
N THR A 154 -8.45 -2.80 -11.73
CA THR A 154 -9.11 -2.05 -10.69
C THR A 154 -10.51 -2.63 -10.49
N THR A 155 -10.60 -3.74 -9.83
CA THR A 155 -11.90 -4.20 -9.34
C THR A 155 -12.20 -3.50 -8.01
N PRO A 156 -13.44 -3.08 -7.78
CA PRO A 156 -13.90 -2.73 -6.44
C PRO A 156 -13.93 -4.04 -5.62
N LEU A 157 -12.81 -4.38 -5.03
CA LEU A 157 -12.71 -5.48 -4.10
C LEU A 157 -13.12 -4.97 -2.72
N SER A 158 -14.39 -5.15 -2.39
CA SER A 158 -14.79 -5.21 -0.98
C SER A 158 -14.14 -6.46 -0.40
N LEU A 159 -13.06 -6.33 0.31
CA LEU A 159 -12.44 -7.45 1.01
C LEU A 159 -12.39 -7.18 2.50
N THR A 160 -13.22 -7.94 3.16
CA THR A 160 -13.27 -8.14 4.60
C THR A 160 -12.01 -8.86 5.07
N LEU A 161 -11.40 -8.34 6.05
CA LEU A 161 -10.41 -8.86 7.00
C LEU A 161 -9.03 -8.21 6.92
N LEU A 162 -8.89 -7.20 7.74
CA LEU A 162 -7.58 -6.75 8.20
C LEU A 162 -7.42 -7.22 9.65
N LYS A 163 -6.60 -8.22 9.90
CA LYS A 163 -6.07 -8.46 11.24
C LYS A 163 -4.72 -7.77 11.34
N ALA A 164 -4.62 -6.73 12.15
CA ALA A 164 -3.34 -6.20 12.60
C ALA A 164 -2.76 -7.22 13.58
N LEU A 165 -1.54 -7.68 13.32
CA LEU A 165 -0.73 -8.36 14.34
C LEU A 165 -0.03 -7.28 15.15
N THR A 166 -0.43 -7.12 16.39
CA THR A 166 0.29 -6.34 17.41
C THR A 166 1.42 -7.15 17.99
#